data_c7c0a083abb02627d6a80ae166333eea
#
_entry.id   c7c0a083abb02627d6a80ae166333eea
#
_cell.length_a   1.000
_cell.length_b   1.000
_cell.length_c   1.000
_cell.angle_alpha   90.00
_cell.angle_beta   90.00
_cell.angle_gamma   90.00
#
_symmetry.space_group_name_H-M   'P 1'
#
loop_
_entity.id
_entity.type
_entity.pdbx_description
1 polymer ?
#
loop_
_entity_poly.entity_id
_entity_poly.type
_entity_poly.pdbx_seq_one_letter_code
_entity_poly.pdbx_strand_id
1 'polypeptide(L)'
;MERGYLMDLYYSQKLELFASNKEAIDKAFKLELGASQVAAALIFTNAGRTADTNRMKACLDILKKKAGIFSPFRDSSELIVLARMALENYPEQYIDELISIYKEFGKKTLYQDNYVLLTAMIIQDRGQKDNTAAIKEKTIAIMKAMADKHPILTGSEDLALSALLAMTDHSVERIIGDMEECYNYSKKELRINADSNAIQALAQILALGEGEIRSNCDKVTSLFNEFKVQGSKFGASTEFPAIASLIDIKMPKEQLVAEVIEASAYLKKFKGFGSFYMDNKDRLMYASLLANSVFTSEPSSDASVIVSNAIMMAIAEEMALIICMMTASIAAASTCD
;
A
#
# COMPACT_ATOMS: atom_id res chain seq x y z
N MET A 1 -16.46 34.69 1.26
CA MET A 1 -17.48 33.71 0.83
C MET A 1 -16.78 32.37 0.79
N GLU A 2 -16.85 31.60 1.88
CA GLU A 2 -16.41 30.22 1.90
C GLU A 2 -17.31 29.42 0.97
N ARG A 3 -16.80 29.04 -0.18
CA ARG A 3 -17.39 27.93 -0.94
C ARG A 3 -17.09 26.67 -0.14
N GLY A 4 -18.03 26.23 0.68
CA GLY A 4 -18.01 24.87 1.22
C GLY A 4 -18.08 23.93 0.03
N TYR A 5 -16.94 23.37 -0.34
CA TYR A 5 -16.90 22.20 -1.21
C TYR A 5 -17.57 21.09 -0.40
N LEU A 6 -18.70 20.60 -0.89
CA LEU A 6 -19.28 19.37 -0.37
C LEU A 6 -18.44 18.23 -0.94
N MET A 7 -17.75 17.49 -0.07
CA MET A 7 -17.01 16.28 -0.43
C MET A 7 -17.92 15.32 -1.23
N ASP A 8 -17.36 14.65 -2.23
CA ASP A 8 -18.09 13.68 -3.05
C ASP A 8 -18.79 12.63 -2.19
N LEU A 9 -20.04 12.30 -2.53
CA LEU A 9 -20.88 11.38 -1.75
C LEU A 9 -20.29 9.97 -1.69
N TYR A 10 -19.77 9.44 -2.80
CA TYR A 10 -19.16 8.11 -2.83
C TYR A 10 -17.88 8.08 -2.05
N TYR A 11 -17.13 9.18 -2.09
CA TYR A 11 -15.92 9.31 -1.31
C TYR A 11 -16.23 9.32 0.20
N SER A 12 -17.22 10.10 0.64
CA SER A 12 -17.63 10.10 2.05
C SER A 12 -18.10 8.73 2.53
N GLN A 13 -18.89 8.00 1.73
CA GLN A 13 -19.33 6.64 2.03
C GLN A 13 -18.15 5.66 2.14
N LYS A 14 -17.12 5.78 1.28
CA LYS A 14 -15.92 4.97 1.34
C LYS A 14 -15.13 5.22 2.62
N LEU A 15 -15.02 6.50 3.04
CA LEU A 15 -14.38 6.89 4.30
C LEU A 15 -15.14 6.37 5.52
N GLU A 16 -16.47 6.42 5.51
CA GLU A 16 -17.32 5.87 6.57
C GLU A 16 -17.17 4.36 6.67
N LEU A 17 -17.15 3.65 5.52
CA LEU A 17 -16.90 2.21 5.49
C LEU A 17 -15.53 1.88 6.10
N PHE A 18 -14.49 2.64 5.74
CA PHE A 18 -13.16 2.48 6.30
C PHE A 18 -13.14 2.67 7.82
N ALA A 19 -13.76 3.75 8.30
CA ALA A 19 -13.85 4.05 9.71
C ALA A 19 -14.64 2.99 10.50
N SER A 20 -15.76 2.52 9.94
CA SER A 20 -16.58 1.48 10.56
C SER A 20 -15.87 0.12 10.60
N ASN A 21 -15.17 -0.23 9.54
CA ASN A 21 -14.34 -1.45 9.47
C ASN A 21 -13.24 -1.41 10.53
N LYS A 22 -12.52 -0.29 10.64
CA LYS A 22 -11.49 -0.12 11.67
C LYS A 22 -12.08 -0.24 13.08
N GLU A 23 -13.19 0.43 13.37
CA GLU A 23 -13.83 0.35 14.69
C GLU A 23 -14.28 -1.07 15.03
N ALA A 24 -14.81 -1.83 14.07
CA ALA A 24 -15.22 -3.21 14.26
C ALA A 24 -14.00 -4.11 14.58
N ILE A 25 -12.90 -3.94 13.85
CA ILE A 25 -11.66 -4.70 14.03
C ILE A 25 -11.02 -4.34 15.36
N ASP A 26 -10.92 -3.04 15.72
CA ASP A 26 -10.39 -2.58 17.01
C ASP A 26 -11.13 -3.20 18.20
N LYS A 27 -12.46 -3.33 18.10
CA LYS A 27 -13.27 -3.95 19.15
C LYS A 27 -13.05 -5.46 19.27
N ALA A 28 -12.83 -6.13 18.13
CA ALA A 28 -12.73 -7.59 18.09
C ALA A 28 -11.30 -8.10 18.39
N PHE A 29 -10.27 -7.29 18.07
CA PHE A 29 -8.85 -7.63 18.14
C PHE A 29 -8.06 -6.53 18.87
N LYS A 30 -8.42 -6.29 20.14
CA LYS A 30 -7.95 -5.16 20.96
C LYS A 30 -6.45 -5.17 21.29
N LEU A 31 -5.80 -6.33 21.22
CA LEU A 31 -4.39 -6.49 21.59
C LEU A 31 -3.45 -6.36 20.39
N GLU A 32 -4.01 -6.21 19.19
CA GLU A 32 -3.25 -6.09 17.97
C GLU A 32 -2.73 -4.66 17.73
N LEU A 33 -1.66 -4.55 16.97
CA LEU A 33 -1.07 -3.27 16.61
C LEU A 33 -2.05 -2.41 15.80
N GLY A 34 -2.13 -1.12 16.13
CA GLY A 34 -3.04 -0.18 15.47
C GLY A 34 -2.83 -0.13 13.95
N ALA A 35 -1.58 -0.25 13.48
CA ALA A 35 -1.27 -0.29 12.05
C ALA A 35 -1.87 -1.54 11.36
N SER A 36 -1.76 -2.73 11.98
CA SER A 36 -2.36 -3.96 11.45
C SER A 36 -3.89 -3.90 11.41
N GLN A 37 -4.51 -3.24 12.41
CA GLN A 37 -5.95 -3.00 12.43
C GLN A 37 -6.39 -2.08 11.29
N VAL A 38 -5.63 -1.03 11.01
CA VAL A 38 -5.89 -0.09 9.90
C VAL A 38 -5.73 -0.81 8.56
N ALA A 39 -4.67 -1.59 8.36
CA ALA A 39 -4.43 -2.33 7.13
C ALA A 39 -5.55 -3.37 6.87
N ALA A 40 -5.96 -4.12 7.90
CA ALA A 40 -7.08 -5.06 7.78
C ALA A 40 -8.39 -4.34 7.44
N ALA A 41 -8.65 -3.16 8.02
CA ALA A 41 -9.81 -2.35 7.69
C ALA A 41 -9.78 -1.87 6.23
N LEU A 42 -8.61 -1.48 5.73
CA LEU A 42 -8.44 -1.04 4.35
C LEU A 42 -8.73 -2.18 3.35
N ILE A 43 -8.28 -3.41 3.65
CA ILE A 43 -8.54 -4.60 2.82
C ILE A 43 -10.06 -4.79 2.63
N PHE A 44 -10.85 -4.77 3.72
CA PHE A 44 -12.31 -4.87 3.62
C PHE A 44 -12.92 -3.68 2.87
N THR A 45 -12.40 -2.49 3.10
CA THR A 45 -12.90 -1.25 2.47
C THR A 45 -12.67 -1.26 0.97
N ASN A 46 -11.51 -1.71 0.50
CA ASN A 46 -11.21 -1.82 -0.92
C ASN A 46 -12.07 -2.88 -1.60
N ALA A 47 -12.35 -3.97 -0.90
CA ALA A 47 -13.32 -4.98 -1.35
C ALA A 47 -14.78 -4.49 -1.32
N GLY A 48 -15.05 -3.24 -0.87
CA GLY A 48 -16.42 -2.71 -0.73
C GLY A 48 -17.25 -3.45 0.31
N ARG A 49 -16.62 -4.10 1.30
CA ARG A 49 -17.29 -4.98 2.28
C ARG A 49 -17.10 -4.49 3.71
N THR A 50 -18.12 -4.73 4.53
CA THR A 50 -18.02 -4.56 5.97
C THR A 50 -17.17 -5.69 6.58
N ALA A 51 -16.30 -5.35 7.55
CA ALA A 51 -15.45 -6.32 8.22
C ALA A 51 -16.27 -7.34 9.01
N ASP A 52 -16.22 -8.59 8.58
CA ASP A 52 -16.82 -9.72 9.28
C ASP A 52 -15.82 -10.28 10.31
N THR A 53 -15.83 -9.68 11.49
CA THR A 53 -14.92 -10.07 12.59
C THR A 53 -15.19 -11.45 13.14
N ASN A 54 -16.41 -12.00 12.99
CA ASN A 54 -16.70 -13.38 13.36
C ASN A 54 -16.04 -14.35 12.38
N ARG A 55 -16.11 -14.05 11.09
CA ARG A 55 -15.42 -14.83 10.06
C ARG A 55 -13.90 -14.73 10.21
N MET A 56 -13.35 -13.56 10.54
CA MET A 56 -11.92 -13.42 10.88
C MET A 56 -11.52 -14.32 12.05
N LYS A 57 -12.33 -14.42 13.11
CA LYS A 57 -12.07 -15.34 14.24
C LYS A 57 -12.13 -16.80 13.83
N ALA A 58 -13.07 -17.17 12.97
CA ALA A 58 -13.12 -18.52 12.40
C ALA A 58 -11.87 -18.82 11.54
N CYS A 59 -11.40 -17.85 10.76
CA CYS A 59 -10.15 -17.95 10.01
C CYS A 59 -8.93 -18.10 10.93
N LEU A 60 -8.92 -17.45 12.10
CA LEU A 60 -7.86 -17.61 13.10
C LEU A 60 -7.75 -19.07 13.59
N ASP A 61 -8.87 -19.75 13.78
CA ASP A 61 -8.86 -21.16 14.17
C ASP A 61 -8.32 -22.08 13.06
N ILE A 62 -8.57 -21.72 11.80
CA ILE A 62 -7.97 -22.39 10.64
C ILE A 62 -6.47 -22.13 10.62
N LEU A 63 -6.06 -20.85 10.73
CA LEU A 63 -4.67 -20.41 10.70
C LEU A 63 -3.84 -21.10 11.79
N LYS A 64 -4.36 -21.20 13.02
CA LYS A 64 -3.70 -21.90 14.15
C LYS A 64 -3.40 -23.35 13.87
N LYS A 65 -4.21 -24.03 13.06
CA LYS A 65 -3.99 -25.43 12.66
C LYS A 65 -2.92 -25.57 11.57
N LYS A 66 -2.77 -24.54 10.72
CA LYS A 66 -1.88 -24.55 9.54
C LYS A 66 -0.50 -23.95 9.81
N ALA A 67 -0.43 -22.97 10.72
CA ALA A 67 0.78 -22.22 11.03
C ALA A 67 1.11 -22.24 12.52
N GLY A 68 2.37 -22.55 12.87
CA GLY A 68 2.85 -22.57 14.25
C GLY A 68 2.83 -21.18 14.89
N ILE A 69 2.92 -21.12 16.22
CA ILE A 69 2.84 -19.88 16.99
C ILE A 69 3.96 -18.87 16.67
N PHE A 70 5.12 -19.34 16.26
CA PHE A 70 6.27 -18.52 15.86
C PHE A 70 6.36 -18.31 14.34
N SER A 71 5.28 -18.59 13.63
CA SER A 71 5.20 -18.38 12.20
C SER A 71 4.95 -16.90 11.87
N PRO A 72 5.57 -16.33 10.81
CA PRO A 72 5.29 -14.96 10.36
C PRO A 72 3.83 -14.72 10.00
N PHE A 73 3.07 -15.79 9.73
CA PHE A 73 1.62 -15.72 9.53
C PHE A 73 0.84 -15.37 10.80
N ARG A 74 1.46 -15.49 11.97
CA ARG A 74 0.84 -15.31 13.30
C ARG A 74 1.57 -14.28 14.15
N ASP A 75 2.28 -13.38 13.52
CA ASP A 75 2.95 -12.24 14.10
C ASP A 75 2.26 -10.94 13.65
N SER A 76 2.98 -9.87 13.46
CA SER A 76 2.47 -8.55 13.04
C SER A 76 1.56 -8.57 11.81
N SER A 77 1.69 -9.62 10.96
CA SER A 77 0.86 -9.83 9.76
C SER A 77 -0.44 -10.60 10.01
N GLU A 78 -0.69 -11.13 11.22
CA GLU A 78 -1.83 -12.03 11.48
C GLU A 78 -3.16 -11.40 11.04
N LEU A 79 -3.45 -10.16 11.45
CA LEU A 79 -4.72 -9.51 11.08
C LEU A 79 -4.88 -9.32 9.57
N ILE A 80 -3.81 -9.06 8.86
CA ILE A 80 -3.79 -8.89 7.40
C ILE A 80 -4.16 -10.22 6.73
N VAL A 81 -3.51 -11.31 7.16
CA VAL A 81 -3.81 -12.67 6.69
C VAL A 81 -5.27 -13.03 6.98
N LEU A 82 -5.76 -12.75 8.20
CA LEU A 82 -7.15 -13.02 8.59
C LEU A 82 -8.16 -12.21 7.76
N ALA A 83 -7.86 -10.96 7.46
CA ALA A 83 -8.73 -10.12 6.64
C ALA A 83 -8.85 -10.68 5.21
N ARG A 84 -7.72 -11.08 4.60
CA ARG A 84 -7.71 -11.73 3.28
C ARG A 84 -8.47 -13.05 3.32
N MET A 85 -8.16 -13.96 4.25
CA MET A 85 -8.88 -15.22 4.41
C MET A 85 -10.40 -15.03 4.59
N ALA A 86 -10.81 -14.00 5.32
CA ALA A 86 -12.22 -13.73 5.58
C ALA A 86 -12.97 -13.21 4.34
N LEU A 87 -12.29 -12.66 3.36
CA LEU A 87 -12.87 -12.27 2.08
C LEU A 87 -13.07 -13.47 1.12
N GLU A 88 -12.30 -14.53 1.31
CA GLU A 88 -12.30 -15.69 0.43
C GLU A 88 -13.45 -16.64 0.70
N ASN A 89 -13.99 -17.29 -0.36
CA ASN A 89 -15.01 -18.32 -0.21
C ASN A 89 -14.45 -19.58 0.45
N TYR A 90 -13.18 -19.90 0.20
CA TYR A 90 -12.47 -21.10 0.67
C TYR A 90 -11.19 -20.71 1.44
N PRO A 91 -11.31 -20.20 2.70
CA PRO A 91 -10.17 -19.69 3.46
C PRO A 91 -9.10 -20.75 3.76
N GLU A 92 -9.47 -22.02 3.87
CA GLU A 92 -8.49 -23.11 4.06
C GLU A 92 -7.62 -23.32 2.81
N GLN A 93 -8.22 -23.26 1.63
CA GLN A 93 -7.47 -23.34 0.38
C GLN A 93 -6.56 -22.13 0.22
N TYR A 94 -7.07 -20.92 0.48
CA TYR A 94 -6.29 -19.68 0.41
C TYR A 94 -5.01 -19.78 1.25
N ILE A 95 -5.12 -20.19 2.53
CA ILE A 95 -3.96 -20.26 3.41
C ILE A 95 -2.98 -21.38 3.02
N ASP A 96 -3.45 -22.53 2.51
CA ASP A 96 -2.58 -23.60 2.03
C ASP A 96 -1.77 -23.15 0.82
N GLU A 97 -2.37 -22.43 -0.09
CA GLU A 97 -1.71 -21.86 -1.26
C GLU A 97 -0.73 -20.77 -0.86
N LEU A 98 -1.12 -19.86 0.03
CA LEU A 98 -0.25 -18.81 0.54
C LEU A 98 1.02 -19.38 1.22
N ILE A 99 0.85 -20.43 2.05
CA ILE A 99 1.99 -21.13 2.67
C ILE A 99 2.90 -21.75 1.61
N SER A 100 2.34 -22.30 0.53
CA SER A 100 3.12 -22.87 -0.56
C SER A 100 3.95 -21.81 -1.27
N ILE A 101 3.34 -20.69 -1.65
CA ILE A 101 4.01 -19.56 -2.30
C ILE A 101 5.10 -18.97 -1.39
N TYR A 102 4.77 -18.75 -0.11
CA TYR A 102 5.72 -18.26 0.89
C TYR A 102 6.96 -19.15 1.00
N LYS A 103 6.78 -20.48 1.09
CA LYS A 103 7.88 -21.44 1.18
C LYS A 103 8.74 -21.44 -0.09
N GLU A 104 8.12 -21.37 -1.25
CA GLU A 104 8.84 -21.36 -2.53
C GLU A 104 9.60 -20.04 -2.72
N PHE A 105 8.94 -18.91 -2.47
CA PHE A 105 9.56 -17.60 -2.60
C PHE A 105 10.67 -17.40 -1.57
N GLY A 106 10.45 -17.74 -0.30
CA GLY A 106 11.41 -17.58 0.79
C GLY A 106 12.61 -18.53 0.73
N LYS A 107 12.57 -19.61 -0.05
CA LYS A 107 13.64 -20.59 -0.14
C LYS A 107 14.96 -19.95 -0.61
N LYS A 108 16.01 -20.03 0.24
CA LYS A 108 17.34 -19.45 -0.03
C LYS A 108 17.36 -17.91 -0.18
N THR A 109 16.39 -17.20 0.38
CA THR A 109 16.45 -15.75 0.50
C THR A 109 16.92 -15.35 1.90
N LEU A 110 17.46 -14.13 2.03
CA LEU A 110 17.89 -13.53 3.30
C LEU A 110 16.97 -12.36 3.71
N TYR A 111 15.83 -12.22 3.04
CA TYR A 111 14.87 -11.16 3.35
C TYR A 111 14.07 -11.50 4.61
N GLN A 112 13.58 -10.47 5.30
CA GLN A 112 12.77 -10.65 6.50
C GLN A 112 11.44 -11.34 6.17
N ASP A 113 11.05 -12.29 7.02
CA ASP A 113 9.93 -13.20 6.79
C ASP A 113 8.59 -12.49 6.55
N ASN A 114 8.33 -11.37 7.23
CA ASN A 114 7.10 -10.60 7.06
C ASN A 114 6.99 -9.96 5.66
N TYR A 115 8.10 -9.48 5.09
CA TYR A 115 8.10 -8.96 3.71
C TYR A 115 8.02 -10.08 2.66
N VAL A 116 8.61 -11.24 2.96
CA VAL A 116 8.42 -12.45 2.13
C VAL A 116 6.96 -12.89 2.15
N LEU A 117 6.30 -12.84 3.32
CA LEU A 117 4.88 -13.16 3.44
C LEU A 117 4.01 -12.17 2.67
N LEU A 118 4.28 -10.86 2.79
CA LEU A 118 3.58 -9.83 2.03
C LEU A 118 3.74 -10.08 0.52
N THR A 119 4.96 -10.37 0.07
CA THR A 119 5.21 -10.71 -1.34
C THR A 119 4.43 -11.94 -1.78
N ALA A 120 4.36 -12.98 -0.94
CA ALA A 120 3.57 -14.18 -1.23
C ALA A 120 2.06 -13.87 -1.34
N MET A 121 1.54 -12.99 -0.49
CA MET A 121 0.14 -12.53 -0.58
C MET A 121 -0.13 -11.83 -1.91
N ILE A 122 0.76 -10.92 -2.33
CA ILE A 122 0.67 -10.22 -3.62
C ILE A 122 0.63 -11.21 -4.77
N ILE A 123 1.54 -12.18 -4.78
CA ILE A 123 1.59 -13.22 -5.83
C ILE A 123 0.28 -13.99 -5.90
N GLN A 124 -0.28 -14.37 -4.74
CA GLN A 124 -1.54 -15.09 -4.65
C GLN A 124 -2.72 -14.24 -5.11
N ASP A 125 -2.86 -13.04 -4.57
CA ASP A 125 -3.97 -12.14 -4.87
C ASP A 125 -4.00 -11.72 -6.36
N ARG A 126 -2.85 -11.82 -7.04
CA ARG A 126 -2.71 -11.63 -8.49
C ARG A 126 -2.93 -12.89 -9.31
N GLY A 127 -3.24 -14.01 -8.70
CA GLY A 127 -3.42 -15.30 -9.40
C GLY A 127 -2.13 -15.82 -10.07
N GLN A 128 -0.95 -15.40 -9.58
CA GLN A 128 0.35 -15.69 -10.19
C GLN A 128 1.08 -16.85 -9.50
N LYS A 129 0.38 -17.69 -8.76
CA LYS A 129 0.94 -18.83 -8.03
C LYS A 129 1.83 -19.73 -8.88
N ASP A 130 1.38 -20.05 -10.08
CA ASP A 130 2.10 -20.95 -10.99
C ASP A 130 3.39 -20.30 -11.56
N ASN A 131 3.50 -18.98 -11.47
CA ASN A 131 4.64 -18.21 -11.93
C ASN A 131 5.59 -17.81 -10.78
N THR A 132 5.37 -18.30 -9.54
CA THR A 132 6.13 -17.92 -8.34
C THR A 132 7.65 -17.98 -8.54
N ALA A 133 8.17 -19.04 -9.18
CA ALA A 133 9.61 -19.20 -9.39
C ALA A 133 10.18 -18.13 -10.34
N ALA A 134 9.50 -17.84 -11.44
CA ALA A 134 9.93 -16.82 -12.40
C ALA A 134 9.83 -15.40 -11.81
N ILE A 135 8.76 -15.12 -11.07
CA ILE A 135 8.59 -13.84 -10.36
C ILE A 135 9.73 -13.66 -9.34
N LYS A 136 10.03 -14.68 -8.56
CA LYS A 136 11.13 -14.66 -7.60
C LYS A 136 12.46 -14.35 -8.26
N GLU A 137 12.80 -15.04 -9.34
CA GLU A 137 14.06 -14.83 -10.07
C GLU A 137 14.19 -13.37 -10.53
N LYS A 138 13.15 -12.83 -11.16
CA LYS A 138 13.13 -11.44 -11.64
C LYS A 138 13.12 -10.44 -10.49
N THR A 139 12.38 -10.71 -9.39
CA THR A 139 12.41 -9.88 -8.18
C THR A 139 13.82 -9.77 -7.61
N ILE A 140 14.52 -10.89 -7.47
CA ILE A 140 15.89 -10.91 -6.95
C ILE A 140 16.84 -10.14 -7.89
N ALA A 141 16.66 -10.25 -9.20
CA ALA A 141 17.44 -9.49 -10.18
C ALA A 141 17.21 -7.97 -10.04
N ILE A 142 15.96 -7.54 -9.87
CA ILE A 142 15.59 -6.13 -9.61
C ILE A 142 16.24 -5.66 -8.29
N MET A 143 16.03 -6.38 -7.19
CA MET A 143 16.58 -6.04 -5.88
C MET A 143 18.11 -5.92 -5.90
N LYS A 144 18.79 -6.83 -6.60
CA LYS A 144 20.24 -6.78 -6.78
C LYS A 144 20.66 -5.53 -7.55
N ALA A 145 20.00 -5.24 -8.67
CA ALA A 145 20.32 -4.07 -9.49
C ALA A 145 20.03 -2.75 -8.74
N MET A 146 19.00 -2.69 -7.89
CA MET A 146 18.75 -1.58 -6.97
C MET A 146 19.88 -1.44 -5.94
N ALA A 147 20.28 -2.54 -5.30
CA ALA A 147 21.36 -2.54 -4.32
C ALA A 147 22.73 -2.14 -4.93
N ASP A 148 23.00 -2.51 -6.17
CA ASP A 148 24.19 -2.08 -6.90
C ASP A 148 24.23 -0.55 -7.12
N LYS A 149 23.07 0.11 -7.19
CA LYS A 149 22.93 1.58 -7.34
C LYS A 149 22.82 2.29 -6.00
N HIS A 150 22.02 1.75 -5.10
CA HIS A 150 21.64 2.35 -3.81
C HIS A 150 21.74 1.34 -2.65
N PRO A 151 22.95 0.88 -2.29
CA PRO A 151 23.13 -0.22 -1.33
C PRO A 151 22.59 0.09 0.08
N ILE A 152 22.52 1.37 0.46
CA ILE A 152 22.04 1.80 1.79
C ILE A 152 20.50 1.94 1.80
N LEU A 153 19.90 2.18 0.63
CA LEU A 153 18.45 2.41 0.53
C LEU A 153 17.69 1.12 0.24
N THR A 154 18.36 0.08 -0.28
CA THR A 154 17.71 -1.16 -0.71
C THR A 154 17.69 -2.16 0.43
N GLY A 155 16.50 -2.50 0.90
CA GLY A 155 16.25 -3.42 2.00
C GLY A 155 15.11 -4.40 1.75
N SER A 156 14.72 -5.15 2.78
CA SER A 156 13.61 -6.11 2.67
C SER A 156 12.26 -5.43 2.39
N GLU A 157 12.11 -4.17 2.77
CA GLU A 157 10.92 -3.34 2.54
C GLU A 157 10.62 -3.09 1.06
N ASP A 158 11.64 -3.15 0.20
CA ASP A 158 11.48 -2.98 -1.25
C ASP A 158 10.97 -4.23 -1.96
N LEU A 159 10.95 -5.38 -1.26
CA LEU A 159 10.68 -6.68 -1.86
C LEU A 159 9.30 -6.77 -2.52
N ALA A 160 8.29 -6.26 -1.85
CA ALA A 160 6.90 -6.30 -2.29
C ALA A 160 6.69 -5.51 -3.60
N LEU A 161 7.18 -4.27 -3.65
CA LEU A 161 7.11 -3.45 -4.87
C LEU A 161 7.99 -4.03 -5.98
N SER A 162 9.16 -4.58 -5.66
CA SER A 162 10.01 -5.27 -6.63
C SER A 162 9.34 -6.51 -7.22
N ALA A 163 8.52 -7.22 -6.43
CA ALA A 163 7.75 -8.36 -6.94
C ALA A 163 6.62 -7.91 -7.88
N LEU A 164 5.95 -6.79 -7.59
CA LEU A 164 4.98 -6.19 -8.52
C LEU A 164 5.66 -5.79 -9.83
N LEU A 165 6.82 -5.16 -9.78
CA LEU A 165 7.63 -4.84 -10.97
C LEU A 165 8.04 -6.09 -11.74
N ALA A 166 8.37 -7.17 -11.05
CA ALA A 166 8.71 -8.45 -11.67
C ALA A 166 7.55 -9.08 -12.44
N MET A 167 6.30 -8.78 -12.06
CA MET A 167 5.10 -9.26 -12.74
C MET A 167 4.76 -8.48 -14.01
N THR A 168 5.42 -7.35 -14.27
CA THR A 168 5.27 -6.60 -15.52
C THR A 168 6.05 -7.24 -16.65
N ASP A 169 5.72 -6.91 -17.90
CA ASP A 169 6.45 -7.36 -19.10
C ASP A 169 7.76 -6.55 -19.34
N HIS A 170 8.06 -5.56 -18.48
CA HIS A 170 9.26 -4.73 -18.61
C HIS A 170 10.53 -5.53 -18.27
N SER A 171 11.61 -5.31 -19.00
CA SER A 171 12.91 -5.89 -18.65
C SER A 171 13.47 -5.25 -17.37
N VAL A 172 14.37 -5.97 -16.68
CA VAL A 172 15.03 -5.44 -15.47
C VAL A 172 15.79 -4.14 -15.78
N GLU A 173 16.42 -4.05 -16.94
CA GLU A 173 17.17 -2.86 -17.37
C GLU A 173 16.25 -1.65 -17.52
N ARG A 174 15.05 -1.85 -18.13
CA ARG A 174 14.05 -0.79 -18.25
C ARG A 174 13.55 -0.34 -16.86
N ILE A 175 13.16 -1.28 -16.01
CA ILE A 175 12.68 -0.99 -14.66
C ILE A 175 13.70 -0.15 -13.88
N ILE A 176 14.96 -0.59 -13.88
CA ILE A 176 16.03 0.12 -13.18
C ILE A 176 16.32 1.47 -13.83
N GLY A 177 16.27 1.56 -15.16
CA GLY A 177 16.42 2.83 -15.90
C GLY A 177 15.35 3.85 -15.50
N ASP A 178 14.08 3.44 -15.47
CA ASP A 178 12.94 4.27 -15.10
C ASP A 178 13.03 4.70 -13.62
N MET A 179 13.42 3.79 -12.72
CA MET A 179 13.62 4.10 -11.31
C MET A 179 14.75 5.10 -11.08
N GLU A 180 15.90 4.91 -11.73
CA GLU A 180 17.06 5.83 -11.65
C GLU A 180 16.72 7.21 -12.21
N GLU A 181 15.98 7.27 -13.32
CA GLU A 181 15.52 8.54 -13.89
C GLU A 181 14.61 9.26 -12.91
N CYS A 182 13.60 8.57 -12.33
CA CYS A 182 12.72 9.13 -11.33
C CYS A 182 13.49 9.66 -10.11
N TYR A 183 14.36 8.82 -9.53
CA TYR A 183 15.13 9.16 -8.34
C TYR A 183 16.02 10.39 -8.58
N ASN A 184 16.81 10.37 -9.63
CA ASN A 184 17.73 11.46 -9.96
C ASN A 184 16.98 12.76 -10.30
N TYR A 185 15.93 12.69 -11.11
CA TYR A 185 15.10 13.84 -11.47
C TYR A 185 14.45 14.46 -10.24
N SER A 186 13.85 13.65 -9.39
CA SER A 186 13.22 14.10 -8.14
C SER A 186 14.20 14.77 -7.17
N LYS A 187 15.41 14.21 -7.02
CA LYS A 187 16.42 14.73 -6.08
C LYS A 187 17.17 15.95 -6.62
N LYS A 188 17.62 15.91 -7.88
CA LYS A 188 18.56 16.89 -8.43
C LYS A 188 17.87 18.05 -9.12
N GLU A 189 16.81 17.79 -9.90
CA GLU A 189 16.13 18.80 -10.71
C GLU A 189 14.91 19.36 -9.97
N LEU A 190 13.98 18.52 -9.51
CA LEU A 190 12.79 18.96 -8.78
C LEU A 190 13.09 19.31 -7.31
N ARG A 191 14.18 18.82 -6.76
CA ARG A 191 14.60 19.07 -5.37
C ARG A 191 13.49 18.79 -4.36
N ILE A 192 12.80 17.68 -4.54
CA ILE A 192 11.72 17.23 -3.64
C ILE A 192 12.31 17.05 -2.25
N ASN A 193 11.74 17.73 -1.27
CA ASN A 193 12.13 17.61 0.13
C ASN A 193 11.40 16.42 0.79
N ALA A 194 11.80 15.20 0.42
CA ALA A 194 11.35 13.94 0.99
C ALA A 194 12.54 13.02 1.27
N ASP A 195 12.33 12.02 2.11
CA ASP A 195 13.35 11.03 2.46
C ASP A 195 13.79 10.24 1.24
N SER A 196 15.05 9.83 1.22
CA SER A 196 15.61 9.08 0.08
C SER A 196 14.90 7.74 -0.15
N ASN A 197 14.55 7.02 0.93
CA ASN A 197 13.77 5.78 0.83
C ASN A 197 12.37 6.04 0.28
N ALA A 198 11.73 7.14 0.68
CA ALA A 198 10.43 7.52 0.15
C ALA A 198 10.47 7.85 -1.35
N ILE A 199 11.55 8.48 -1.82
CA ILE A 199 11.75 8.75 -3.25
C ILE A 199 12.08 7.46 -4.01
N GLN A 200 12.81 6.52 -3.40
CA GLN A 200 13.04 5.20 -4.00
C GLN A 200 11.72 4.42 -4.14
N ALA A 201 10.89 4.38 -3.10
CA ALA A 201 9.58 3.76 -3.16
C ALA A 201 8.66 4.44 -4.21
N LEU A 202 8.69 5.77 -4.30
CA LEU A 202 8.00 6.50 -5.37
C LEU A 202 8.50 6.05 -6.76
N ALA A 203 9.82 5.90 -6.93
CA ALA A 203 10.41 5.47 -8.20
C ALA A 203 9.95 4.05 -8.58
N GLN A 204 9.87 3.11 -7.61
CA GLN A 204 9.31 1.78 -7.85
C GLN A 204 7.85 1.85 -8.30
N ILE A 205 7.03 2.69 -7.65
CA ILE A 205 5.61 2.84 -8.00
C ILE A 205 5.44 3.45 -9.39
N LEU A 206 6.18 4.50 -9.73
CA LEU A 206 6.07 5.14 -11.03
C LEU A 206 6.59 4.23 -12.16
N ALA A 207 7.58 3.36 -11.89
CA ALA A 207 8.06 2.36 -12.83
C ALA A 207 7.06 1.21 -13.09
N LEU A 208 6.01 1.05 -12.25
CA LEU A 208 4.89 0.14 -12.50
C LEU A 208 3.89 0.71 -13.51
N GLY A 209 3.83 2.05 -13.60
CA GLY A 209 2.86 2.76 -14.43
C GLY A 209 3.33 2.89 -15.89
N GLU A 210 2.43 3.43 -16.69
CA GLU A 210 2.70 3.82 -18.07
C GLU A 210 3.07 5.32 -18.16
N GLY A 211 3.66 5.72 -19.31
CA GLY A 211 3.98 7.10 -19.60
C GLY A 211 5.41 7.51 -19.26
N GLU A 212 5.71 8.79 -19.48
CA GLU A 212 7.04 9.34 -19.22
C GLU A 212 7.29 9.56 -17.73
N ILE A 213 8.36 9.00 -17.23
CA ILE A 213 8.74 9.07 -15.81
C ILE A 213 8.86 10.52 -15.31
N ARG A 214 9.51 11.41 -16.09
CA ARG A 214 9.64 12.83 -15.70
C ARG A 214 8.29 13.52 -15.58
N SER A 215 7.40 13.28 -16.54
CA SER A 215 6.03 13.83 -16.51
C SER A 215 5.28 13.37 -15.26
N ASN A 216 5.40 12.10 -14.87
CA ASN A 216 4.79 11.59 -13.66
C ASN A 216 5.42 12.18 -12.39
N CYS A 217 6.74 12.37 -12.35
CA CYS A 217 7.42 13.08 -11.25
C CYS A 217 6.96 14.55 -11.14
N ASP A 218 6.74 15.24 -12.28
CA ASP A 218 6.20 16.60 -12.29
C ASP A 218 4.78 16.67 -11.72
N LYS A 219 3.91 15.71 -12.08
CA LYS A 219 2.56 15.59 -11.50
C LYS A 219 2.61 15.39 -9.98
N VAL A 220 3.44 14.44 -9.50
CA VAL A 220 3.66 14.21 -8.07
C VAL A 220 4.11 15.48 -7.37
N THR A 221 5.12 16.18 -7.92
CA THR A 221 5.65 17.43 -7.35
C THR A 221 4.60 18.52 -7.33
N SER A 222 3.81 18.64 -8.40
CA SER A 222 2.72 19.61 -8.49
C SER A 222 1.66 19.38 -7.41
N LEU A 223 1.25 18.12 -7.19
CA LEU A 223 0.30 17.75 -6.13
C LEU A 223 0.89 17.99 -4.74
N PHE A 224 2.14 17.57 -4.49
CA PHE A 224 2.81 17.78 -3.22
C PHE A 224 2.90 19.27 -2.83
N ASN A 225 3.22 20.13 -3.80
CA ASN A 225 3.23 21.58 -3.59
C ASN A 225 1.83 22.14 -3.39
N GLU A 226 0.82 21.62 -4.09
CA GLU A 226 -0.58 22.07 -3.95
C GLU A 226 -1.13 21.81 -2.55
N PHE A 227 -0.82 20.67 -1.92
CA PHE A 227 -1.14 20.43 -0.51
C PHE A 227 -0.60 21.56 0.40
N LYS A 228 0.63 22.00 0.15
CA LYS A 228 1.26 23.08 0.91
C LYS A 228 0.59 24.43 0.64
N VAL A 229 0.23 24.71 -0.61
CA VAL A 229 -0.49 25.95 -1.02
C VAL A 229 -1.83 26.03 -0.30
N GLN A 230 -2.54 24.93 -0.15
CA GLN A 230 -3.82 24.85 0.56
C GLN A 230 -3.69 24.71 2.09
N GLY A 231 -2.47 24.95 2.64
CA GLY A 231 -2.23 24.98 4.08
C GLY A 231 -2.15 23.62 4.75
N SER A 232 -2.03 22.53 3.99
CA SER A 232 -1.85 21.18 4.50
C SER A 232 -0.45 20.67 4.17
N LYS A 233 0.15 19.89 5.09
CA LYS A 233 1.45 19.27 4.86
C LYS A 233 1.25 17.79 4.63
N PHE A 234 1.43 17.35 3.39
CA PHE A 234 1.56 15.92 3.10
C PHE A 234 2.85 15.37 3.73
N GLY A 235 2.86 14.10 4.09
CA GLY A 235 4.05 13.44 4.61
C GLY A 235 5.19 13.43 3.58
N ALA A 236 6.42 13.42 4.07
CA ALA A 236 7.63 13.44 3.25
C ALA A 236 8.52 12.21 3.52
N SER A 237 8.00 11.24 4.27
CA SER A 237 8.62 9.97 4.62
C SER A 237 7.80 8.82 4.03
N THR A 238 7.41 7.84 4.83
CA THR A 238 6.65 6.66 4.40
C THR A 238 5.33 6.99 3.71
N GLU A 239 4.74 8.14 4.01
CA GLU A 239 3.47 8.60 3.42
C GLU A 239 3.63 9.14 2.00
N PHE A 240 4.83 9.66 1.67
CA PHE A 240 5.09 10.40 0.42
C PHE A 240 4.73 9.64 -0.85
N PRO A 241 5.08 8.35 -1.00
CA PRO A 241 4.77 7.59 -2.21
C PRO A 241 3.27 7.51 -2.53
N ALA A 242 2.39 7.67 -1.51
CA ALA A 242 0.94 7.63 -1.71
C ALA A 242 0.41 8.74 -2.65
N ILE A 243 1.15 9.84 -2.83
CA ILE A 243 0.78 10.88 -3.80
C ILE A 243 0.69 10.31 -5.22
N ALA A 244 1.51 9.30 -5.54
CA ALA A 244 1.46 8.65 -6.85
C ALA A 244 0.07 8.08 -7.18
N SER A 245 -0.72 7.71 -6.17
CA SER A 245 -2.10 7.23 -6.40
C SER A 245 -3.04 8.30 -6.95
N LEU A 246 -2.67 9.56 -6.91
CA LEU A 246 -3.50 10.69 -7.33
C LEU A 246 -3.20 11.18 -8.75
N ILE A 247 -2.05 10.81 -9.37
CA ILE A 247 -1.57 11.45 -10.59
C ILE A 247 -2.42 11.19 -11.85
N ASP A 248 -3.18 10.11 -11.86
CA ASP A 248 -4.03 9.70 -12.99
C ASP A 248 -5.53 10.02 -12.79
N ILE A 249 -5.88 10.61 -11.65
CA ILE A 249 -7.25 11.09 -11.39
C ILE A 249 -7.56 12.28 -12.31
N LYS A 250 -8.57 12.14 -13.14
CA LYS A 250 -9.03 13.16 -14.11
C LYS A 250 -9.85 14.26 -13.41
N MET A 251 -9.19 15.01 -12.53
CA MET A 251 -9.77 16.13 -11.79
C MET A 251 -8.74 17.28 -11.74
N PRO A 252 -9.18 18.58 -11.75
CA PRO A 252 -8.27 19.68 -11.49
C PRO A 252 -7.53 19.48 -10.16
N LYS A 253 -6.21 19.67 -10.15
CA LYS A 253 -5.36 19.34 -8.98
C LYS A 253 -5.79 20.10 -7.72
N GLU A 254 -6.23 21.35 -7.89
CA GLU A 254 -6.71 22.19 -6.79
C GLU A 254 -7.96 21.59 -6.13
N GLN A 255 -8.86 21.06 -6.95
CA GLN A 255 -10.06 20.38 -6.47
C GLN A 255 -9.71 19.04 -5.83
N LEU A 256 -8.87 18.23 -6.47
CA LEU A 256 -8.45 16.92 -5.96
C LEU A 256 -7.79 17.04 -4.59
N VAL A 257 -6.87 18.01 -4.45
CA VAL A 257 -6.18 18.23 -3.18
C VAL A 257 -7.15 18.74 -2.11
N ALA A 258 -8.11 19.60 -2.46
CA ALA A 258 -9.16 20.05 -1.54
C ALA A 258 -10.01 18.87 -1.02
N GLU A 259 -10.45 17.97 -1.93
CA GLU A 259 -11.18 16.75 -1.58
C GLU A 259 -10.40 15.87 -0.60
N VAL A 260 -9.11 15.63 -0.85
CA VAL A 260 -8.26 14.81 0.02
C VAL A 260 -8.05 15.47 1.40
N ILE A 261 -7.87 16.79 1.45
CA ILE A 261 -7.76 17.54 2.72
C ILE A 261 -9.05 17.45 3.51
N GLU A 262 -10.20 17.64 2.85
CA GLU A 262 -11.51 17.51 3.51
C GLU A 262 -11.75 16.08 4.00
N ALA A 263 -11.40 15.07 3.21
CA ALA A 263 -11.46 13.66 3.60
C ALA A 263 -10.59 13.35 4.82
N SER A 264 -9.37 13.88 4.89
CA SER A 264 -8.51 13.75 6.07
C SER A 264 -9.14 14.37 7.31
N ALA A 265 -9.75 15.57 7.16
CA ALA A 265 -10.47 16.25 8.24
C ALA A 265 -11.75 15.49 8.64
N TYR A 266 -12.41 14.85 7.69
CA TYR A 266 -13.58 14.01 7.91
C TYR A 266 -13.22 12.75 8.70
N LEU A 267 -12.17 12.01 8.29
CA LEU A 267 -11.64 10.85 9.02
C LEU A 267 -11.33 11.18 10.48
N LYS A 268 -10.76 12.36 10.76
CA LYS A 268 -10.42 12.79 12.12
C LYS A 268 -11.58 12.74 13.10
N LYS A 269 -12.84 12.82 12.61
CA LYS A 269 -14.05 12.78 13.44
C LYS A 269 -14.36 11.39 13.99
N PHE A 270 -13.82 10.33 13.36
CA PHE A 270 -14.08 8.95 13.74
C PHE A 270 -13.12 8.45 14.82
N LYS A 271 -13.60 7.51 15.61
CA LYS A 271 -12.80 6.86 16.66
C LYS A 271 -11.60 6.14 16.02
N GLY A 272 -10.42 6.34 16.61
CA GLY A 272 -9.17 5.75 16.13
C GLY A 272 -8.47 6.53 15.03
N PHE A 273 -9.09 7.63 14.51
CA PHE A 273 -8.49 8.53 13.51
C PHE A 273 -8.17 9.93 14.08
N GLY A 274 -8.51 10.20 15.33
CA GLY A 274 -8.16 11.46 16.00
C GLY A 274 -6.66 11.63 16.17
N SER A 275 -6.21 12.89 16.39
CA SER A 275 -4.77 13.25 16.43
C SER A 275 -3.95 12.53 17.50
N PHE A 276 -4.58 11.88 18.47
CA PHE A 276 -3.91 11.05 19.47
C PHE A 276 -3.49 9.67 18.92
N TYR A 277 -4.23 9.14 17.93
CA TYR A 277 -4.04 7.79 17.38
C TYR A 277 -3.39 7.82 16.00
N MET A 278 -3.65 8.87 15.22
CA MET A 278 -3.23 9.01 13.84
C MET A 278 -2.95 10.48 13.54
N ASP A 279 -1.80 10.80 13.04
CA ASP A 279 -1.46 12.18 12.69
C ASP A 279 -2.14 12.64 11.38
N ASN A 280 -1.94 13.89 11.00
CA ASN A 280 -2.57 14.41 9.78
C ASN A 280 -1.94 13.87 8.49
N LYS A 281 -0.67 13.49 8.52
CA LYS A 281 0.04 12.97 7.35
C LYS A 281 -0.46 11.57 7.01
N ASP A 282 -0.64 10.72 8.03
CA ASP A 282 -1.24 9.38 7.87
C ASP A 282 -2.66 9.48 7.33
N ARG A 283 -3.49 10.38 7.89
CA ARG A 283 -4.86 10.57 7.38
C ARG A 283 -4.89 11.05 5.94
N LEU A 284 -3.99 11.97 5.54
CA LEU A 284 -3.86 12.41 4.16
C LEU A 284 -3.44 11.27 3.24
N MET A 285 -2.52 10.43 3.70
CA MET A 285 -2.11 9.23 2.97
C MET A 285 -3.28 8.30 2.72
N TYR A 286 -4.01 7.87 3.77
CA TYR A 286 -5.17 6.98 3.61
C TYR A 286 -6.29 7.63 2.79
N ALA A 287 -6.54 8.92 2.97
CA ALA A 287 -7.46 9.65 2.13
C ALA A 287 -7.05 9.60 0.65
N SER A 288 -5.76 9.81 0.32
CA SER A 288 -5.26 9.71 -1.05
C SER A 288 -5.47 8.32 -1.65
N LEU A 289 -5.15 7.26 -0.92
CA LEU A 289 -5.34 5.88 -1.37
C LEU A 289 -6.82 5.56 -1.63
N LEU A 290 -7.72 6.05 -0.77
CA LEU A 290 -9.16 5.87 -0.95
C LEU A 290 -9.73 6.75 -2.06
N ALA A 291 -9.21 7.96 -2.28
CA ALA A 291 -9.57 8.82 -3.41
C ALA A 291 -9.31 8.13 -4.74
N ASN A 292 -8.16 7.46 -4.88
CA ASN A 292 -7.86 6.69 -6.09
C ASN A 292 -8.97 5.67 -6.39
N SER A 293 -9.38 4.87 -5.40
CA SER A 293 -10.40 3.84 -5.58
C SER A 293 -11.81 4.38 -5.92
N VAL A 294 -12.07 5.66 -5.66
CA VAL A 294 -13.36 6.32 -5.96
C VAL A 294 -13.31 7.01 -7.31
N PHE A 295 -12.31 7.86 -7.52
CA PHE A 295 -12.28 8.77 -8.68
C PHE A 295 -11.70 8.14 -9.95
N THR A 296 -11.05 6.95 -9.84
CA THR A 296 -10.59 6.18 -11.01
C THR A 296 -11.60 5.11 -11.44
N SER A 297 -12.65 4.85 -10.65
CA SER A 297 -13.66 3.82 -10.91
C SER A 297 -14.70 4.18 -11.99
N GLU A 298 -14.52 5.28 -12.72
CA GLU A 298 -15.36 5.59 -13.89
C GLU A 298 -15.27 4.44 -14.90
N PRO A 299 -16.41 3.95 -15.41
CA PRO A 299 -16.45 2.86 -16.37
C PRO A 299 -15.82 3.33 -17.70
N SER A 300 -14.52 3.19 -17.84
CA SER A 300 -13.87 3.37 -19.13
C SER A 300 -14.01 2.08 -19.92
N SER A 301 -14.43 2.19 -21.17
CA SER A 301 -14.43 1.09 -22.14
C SER A 301 -13.02 0.74 -22.61
N ASP A 302 -12.00 1.46 -22.17
CA ASP A 302 -10.61 1.27 -22.53
C ASP A 302 -9.93 0.27 -21.60
N ALA A 303 -9.55 -0.88 -22.15
CA ALA A 303 -8.91 -1.96 -21.40
C ALA A 303 -7.58 -1.52 -20.74
N SER A 304 -6.85 -0.58 -21.36
CA SER A 304 -5.58 -0.07 -20.81
C SER A 304 -5.80 0.74 -19.53
N VAL A 305 -6.88 1.52 -19.47
CA VAL A 305 -7.25 2.30 -18.28
C VAL A 305 -7.74 1.38 -17.15
N ILE A 306 -8.49 0.32 -17.48
CA ILE A 306 -8.95 -0.68 -16.49
C ILE A 306 -7.75 -1.39 -15.85
N VAL A 307 -6.75 -1.78 -16.64
CA VAL A 307 -5.53 -2.42 -16.15
C VAL A 307 -4.74 -1.45 -15.26
N SER A 308 -4.59 -0.19 -15.69
CA SER A 308 -3.90 0.84 -14.90
C SER A 308 -4.60 1.06 -13.54
N ASN A 309 -5.92 1.18 -13.52
CA ASN A 309 -6.69 1.35 -12.29
C ASN A 309 -6.56 0.14 -11.35
N ALA A 310 -6.61 -1.08 -11.88
CA ALA A 310 -6.43 -2.30 -11.08
C ALA A 310 -5.01 -2.38 -10.48
N ILE A 311 -3.99 -1.99 -11.23
CA ILE A 311 -2.61 -1.92 -10.74
C ILE A 311 -2.50 -0.85 -9.64
N MET A 312 -3.04 0.34 -9.84
CA MET A 312 -2.98 1.42 -8.84
C MET A 312 -3.74 1.08 -7.56
N MET A 313 -4.88 0.41 -7.65
CA MET A 313 -5.60 -0.08 -6.47
C MET A 313 -4.76 -1.10 -5.68
N ALA A 314 -4.09 -2.01 -6.38
CA ALA A 314 -3.21 -2.96 -5.72
C ALA A 314 -2.00 -2.29 -5.08
N ILE A 315 -1.39 -1.32 -5.76
CA ILE A 315 -0.29 -0.53 -5.20
C ILE A 315 -0.75 0.19 -3.93
N ALA A 316 -1.94 0.77 -3.92
CA ALA A 316 -2.50 1.43 -2.76
C ALA A 316 -2.68 0.47 -1.56
N GLU A 317 -3.18 -0.74 -1.81
CA GLU A 317 -3.27 -1.78 -0.79
C GLU A 317 -1.89 -2.19 -0.27
N GLU A 318 -0.95 -2.44 -1.17
CA GLU A 318 0.41 -2.86 -0.81
C GLU A 318 1.17 -1.79 -0.03
N MET A 319 1.01 -0.53 -0.40
CA MET A 319 1.60 0.58 0.35
C MET A 319 1.09 0.63 1.79
N ALA A 320 -0.22 0.45 1.99
CA ALA A 320 -0.77 0.39 3.34
C ALA A 320 -0.20 -0.78 4.15
N LEU A 321 0.01 -1.94 3.50
CA LEU A 321 0.61 -3.11 4.12
C LEU A 321 2.11 -2.91 4.41
N ILE A 322 2.87 -2.31 3.50
CA ILE A 322 4.29 -1.97 3.69
C ILE A 322 4.45 -1.00 4.85
N ILE A 323 3.64 0.06 4.91
CA ILE A 323 3.67 1.04 6.00
C ILE A 323 3.33 0.38 7.33
N CYS A 324 2.34 -0.51 7.34
CA CYS A 324 1.98 -1.29 8.50
C CYS A 324 3.16 -2.14 9.01
N MET A 325 3.85 -2.84 8.10
CA MET A 325 5.02 -3.65 8.43
C MET A 325 6.18 -2.81 8.96
N MET A 326 6.46 -1.66 8.33
CA MET A 326 7.50 -0.74 8.80
C MET A 326 7.20 -0.21 10.20
N THR A 327 5.95 0.17 10.46
CA THR A 327 5.51 0.65 11.78
C THR A 327 5.62 -0.44 12.85
N ALA A 328 5.24 -1.67 12.52
CA ALA A 328 5.37 -2.83 13.40
C ALA A 328 6.84 -3.15 13.72
N SER A 329 7.73 -3.07 12.73
CA SER A 329 9.16 -3.30 12.90
C SER A 329 9.81 -2.25 13.80
N ILE A 330 9.42 -0.98 13.69
CA ILE A 330 9.90 0.11 14.56
C ILE A 330 9.41 -0.10 15.99
N ALA A 331 8.14 -0.49 16.19
CA ALA A 331 7.59 -0.76 17.51
C ALA A 331 8.30 -1.93 18.20
N ALA A 332 8.62 -3.01 17.47
CA ALA A 332 9.37 -4.15 17.99
C ALA A 332 10.79 -3.77 18.40
N ALA A 333 11.48 -2.93 17.62
CA ALA A 333 12.83 -2.45 17.95
C ALA A 333 12.85 -1.58 19.22
N SER A 334 11.83 -0.74 19.45
CA SER A 334 11.73 0.13 20.62
C SER A 334 11.35 -0.57 21.92
N THR A 335 10.94 -1.84 21.88
CA THR A 335 10.65 -2.66 23.07
C THR A 335 11.82 -3.53 23.51
N CYS A 336 12.92 -3.54 22.76
CA CYS A 336 14.13 -4.32 23.05
C CYS A 336 15.25 -3.48 23.70
N ASP A 337 15.06 -2.16 23.87
CA ASP A 337 15.90 -1.24 24.65
C ASP A 337 15.27 -1.00 26.02
#